data_4622130077e5e11454c481c735bb418f
#
_entry.id   4622130077e5e11454c481c735bb418f
#
_cell.length_a   1.000
_cell.length_b   1.000
_cell.length_c   1.000
_cell.angle_alpha   90.00
_cell.angle_beta   90.00
_cell.angle_gamma   90.00
#
_symmetry.space_group_name_H-M   'P 1'
#
loop_
_entity.id
_entity.type
_entity.pdbx_description
1 polymer ?
#
loop_
_entity_poly.entity_id
_entity_poly.type
_entity_poly.pdbx_seq_one_letter_code
_entity_poly.pdbx_strand_id
1 'polypeptide(L)' 'MSYYQLDARRLLCPMPVIRTQNKVKDLQQGDTLEIVCTDPGALNDIPAWARINGHRVVSSEESDNEIIITVQVG' A
#
# COMPACT_ATOMS: atom_id res chain seq x y z
N MET A 1 -3.51 12.23 12.89
CA MET A 1 -3.13 11.70 11.58
C MET A 1 -1.64 11.38 11.58
N SER A 2 -1.30 10.15 11.32
CA SER A 2 0.07 9.68 11.39
C SER A 2 0.49 9.11 10.05
N TYR A 3 1.80 9.02 9.86
CA TYR A 3 2.40 8.50 8.64
C TYR A 3 3.19 7.24 9.00
N TYR A 4 2.93 6.17 8.27
CA TYR A 4 3.57 4.87 8.52
C TYR A 4 4.17 4.33 7.24
N GLN A 5 5.14 3.44 7.40
CA GLN A 5 5.76 2.75 6.27
C GLN A 5 5.61 1.25 6.44
N LEU A 6 5.41 0.57 5.33
CA LEU A 6 5.33 -0.89 5.28
C LEU A 6 6.33 -1.38 4.22
N ASP A 7 7.24 -2.24 4.64
CA ASP A 7 8.19 -2.86 3.75
C ASP A 7 7.59 -4.16 3.21
N ALA A 8 7.17 -4.12 1.97
CA ALA A 8 6.64 -5.29 1.26
C ALA A 8 7.56 -5.70 0.10
N ARG A 9 8.83 -5.32 0.17
CA ARG A 9 9.81 -5.71 -0.84
C ARG A 9 10.02 -7.21 -0.80
N ARG A 10 10.29 -7.79 -2.00
CA ARG A 10 10.55 -9.22 -2.18
C ARG A 10 9.34 -10.12 -1.90
N LEU A 11 8.17 -9.53 -1.75
CA LEU A 11 6.93 -10.28 -1.62
C LEU A 11 6.25 -10.34 -2.98
N LEU A 12 5.75 -11.53 -3.32
CA LEU A 12 5.01 -11.76 -4.55
C LEU A 12 3.52 -11.65 -4.27
N CYS A 13 2.76 -11.28 -5.31
CA CYS A 13 1.31 -11.25 -5.24
C CYS A 13 0.77 -12.61 -4.76
N PRO A 14 -0.18 -12.66 -3.82
CA PRO A 14 -0.96 -11.52 -3.28
C PRO A 14 -0.40 -10.95 -1.98
N MET A 15 0.81 -11.28 -1.58
CA MET A 15 1.33 -10.92 -0.26
C MET A 15 1.41 -9.40 0.00
N PRO A 16 1.80 -8.55 -0.98
CA PRO A 16 1.80 -7.11 -0.71
C PRO A 16 0.44 -6.58 -0.29
N VAL A 17 -0.63 -7.05 -0.92
CA VAL A 17 -1.99 -6.65 -0.56
C VAL A 17 -2.37 -7.15 0.82
N ILE A 18 -2.05 -8.41 1.13
CA ILE A 18 -2.36 -9.01 2.42
C ILE A 18 -1.64 -8.27 3.55
N ARG A 19 -0.36 -7.94 3.36
CA ARG A 19 0.40 -7.18 4.35
C ARG A 19 -0.16 -5.80 4.55
N THR A 20 -0.56 -5.14 3.45
CA THR A 20 -1.19 -3.83 3.51
C THR A 20 -2.50 -3.88 4.28
N GLN A 21 -3.33 -4.87 3.98
CA GLN A 21 -4.62 -5.04 4.66
C GLN A 21 -4.43 -5.25 6.16
N ASN A 22 -3.47 -6.10 6.54
CA ASN A 22 -3.22 -6.36 7.96
C ASN A 22 -2.68 -5.11 8.67
N LYS A 23 -1.83 -4.34 8.01
CA LYS A 23 -1.30 -3.11 8.60
C LYS A 23 -2.38 -2.07 8.81
N VAL A 24 -3.27 -1.92 7.83
CA VAL A 24 -4.35 -0.93 7.89
C VAL A 24 -5.30 -1.19 9.06
N LYS A 25 -5.46 -2.44 9.47
CA LYS A 25 -6.29 -2.77 10.63
C LYS A 25 -5.81 -2.10 11.91
N ASP A 26 -4.53 -1.78 12.00
CA ASP A 26 -3.94 -1.13 13.16
C ASP A 26 -3.92 0.40 13.03
N LEU A 27 -4.40 0.93 11.92
CA LEU A 27 -4.38 2.36 11.64
C LEU A 27 -5.77 2.95 11.77
N GLN A 28 -5.82 4.28 11.83
CA GLN A 28 -7.06 5.01 11.99
C GLN A 28 -7.39 5.79 10.73
N GLN A 29 -8.64 6.16 10.58
CA GLN A 29 -9.07 6.99 9.48
C GLN A 29 -8.23 8.27 9.43
N GLY A 30 -7.74 8.60 8.26
CA GLY A 30 -6.88 9.75 8.06
C GLY A 30 -5.39 9.47 8.13
N ASP A 31 -5.00 8.31 8.67
CA ASP A 31 -3.59 7.92 8.67
C ASP A 31 -3.11 7.63 7.25
N THR A 32 -1.82 7.82 7.02
CA THR A 32 -1.20 7.59 5.72
C THR A 32 -0.23 6.42 5.83
N LEU A 33 -0.31 5.51 4.87
CA LEU A 33 0.57 4.35 4.80
C LEU A 33 1.33 4.35 3.48
N GLU A 34 2.65 4.32 3.57
CA GLU A 34 3.53 4.18 2.40
C GLU A 34 3.96 2.72 2.31
N ILE A 35 3.68 2.09 1.18
CA ILE A 35 3.99 0.68 0.95
C ILE A 35 5.08 0.59 -0.10
N VAL A 36 6.20 -0.04 0.23
CA VAL A 36 7.31 -0.24 -0.70
C VAL A 36 7.30 -1.69 -1.16
N CYS A 37 7.17 -1.89 -2.47
CA CYS A 37 7.07 -3.21 -3.08
C CYS A 37 8.10 -3.37 -4.18
N THR A 38 8.35 -4.60 -4.61
CA THR A 38 9.19 -4.89 -5.76
C THR A 38 8.44 -5.67 -6.84
N ASP A 39 7.26 -6.21 -6.53
CA ASP A 39 6.44 -6.92 -7.51
C ASP A 39 5.60 -5.93 -8.31
N PRO A 40 5.77 -5.88 -9.65
CA PRO A 40 5.00 -4.95 -10.49
C PRO A 40 3.49 -5.11 -10.36
N GLY A 41 3.00 -6.29 -10.00
CA GLY A 41 1.57 -6.51 -9.81
C GLY A 41 0.96 -5.63 -8.73
N ALA A 42 1.77 -5.18 -7.77
CA ALA A 42 1.29 -4.31 -6.70
C ALA A 42 0.77 -2.97 -7.23
N LEU A 43 1.28 -2.49 -8.37
CA LEU A 43 0.80 -1.26 -8.98
C LEU A 43 -0.69 -1.30 -9.33
N ASN A 44 -1.22 -2.48 -9.59
CA ASN A 44 -2.64 -2.65 -9.88
C ASN A 44 -3.40 -3.16 -8.67
N ASP A 45 -2.79 -4.08 -7.93
CA ASP A 45 -3.49 -4.80 -6.87
C ASP A 45 -3.76 -3.93 -5.64
N ILE A 46 -2.79 -3.13 -5.22
CA ILE A 46 -2.97 -2.28 -4.04
C ILE A 46 -3.97 -1.15 -4.30
N PRO A 47 -3.90 -0.42 -5.42
CA PRO A 47 -4.93 0.57 -5.72
C PRO A 47 -6.34 -0.03 -5.85
N ALA A 48 -6.46 -1.21 -6.44
CA ALA A 48 -7.77 -1.88 -6.54
C ALA A 48 -8.31 -2.23 -5.16
N TRP A 49 -7.46 -2.81 -4.30
CA TRP A 49 -7.82 -3.11 -2.92
C TRP A 49 -8.24 -1.85 -2.17
N ALA A 50 -7.47 -0.78 -2.30
CA ALA A 50 -7.76 0.47 -1.61
C ALA A 50 -9.14 1.02 -2.01
N ARG A 51 -9.42 1.02 -3.31
CA ARG A 51 -10.70 1.52 -3.83
C ARG A 51 -11.87 0.69 -3.32
N ILE A 52 -11.73 -0.63 -3.32
CA ILE A 52 -12.79 -1.53 -2.87
C ILE A 52 -13.07 -1.34 -1.38
N ASN A 53 -12.05 -1.04 -0.60
CA ASN A 53 -12.17 -0.92 0.85
C ASN A 53 -12.31 0.52 1.35
N GLY A 54 -12.54 1.47 0.45
CA GLY A 54 -12.84 2.84 0.86
C GLY A 54 -11.62 3.67 1.24
N HIS A 55 -10.43 3.24 0.86
CA HIS A 55 -9.21 4.00 1.10
C HIS A 55 -8.84 4.79 -0.15
N ARG A 56 -7.98 5.79 0.02
CA ARG A 56 -7.58 6.67 -1.06
C ARG A 56 -6.11 6.47 -1.42
N VAL A 57 -5.84 6.24 -2.69
CA VAL A 57 -4.46 6.22 -3.19
C VAL A 57 -4.01 7.66 -3.41
N VAL A 58 -3.04 8.10 -2.63
CA VAL A 58 -2.51 9.45 -2.71
C VAL A 58 -1.50 9.57 -3.85
N SER A 59 -0.63 8.57 -3.97
CA SER A 59 0.38 8.55 -5.03
C SER A 59 0.88 7.15 -5.28
N SER A 60 1.45 6.93 -6.46
CA SER A 60 2.17 5.71 -6.78
C SER A 60 3.36 6.07 -7.65
N GLU A 61 4.53 5.55 -7.31
CA GLU A 61 5.77 5.87 -7.99
C GLU A 61 6.58 4.60 -8.23
N GLU A 62 7.37 4.63 -9.29
CA GLU A 62 8.36 3.58 -9.57
C GLU A 62 9.74 4.22 -9.60
N SER A 63 10.71 3.60 -8.93
CA SER A 63 12.08 4.07 -8.90
C SER A 63 13.00 2.91 -8.55
N ASP A 64 14.03 2.68 -9.36
CA ASP A 64 15.09 1.70 -9.08
C ASP A 64 14.52 0.30 -8.74
N ASN A 65 13.57 -0.17 -9.54
CA ASN A 65 12.90 -1.47 -9.35
C ASN A 65 12.04 -1.55 -8.08
N GLU A 66 11.77 -0.43 -7.46
CA GLU A 66 10.85 -0.36 -6.34
C GLU A 66 9.59 0.37 -6.72
N ILE A 67 8.49 -0.04 -6.12
CA ILE A 67 7.19 0.56 -6.32
C ILE A 67 6.75 1.10 -4.97
N ILE A 68 6.46 2.41 -4.92
CA ILE A 68 6.06 3.07 -3.68
C ILE A 68 4.63 3.55 -3.86
N ILE A 69 3.74 3.00 -3.06
CA ILE A 69 2.31 3.36 -3.12
C ILE A 69 1.93 3.95 -1.78
N THR A 70 1.37 5.15 -1.82
CA THR A 70 0.94 5.86 -0.63
C THR A 70 -0.58 5.87 -0.58
N VAL A 71 -1.13 5.37 0.53
CA VAL A 71 -2.57 5.21 0.73
C VAL A 71 -2.98 5.96 1.98
N GLN A 72 -4.08 6.70 1.89
CA GLN A 72 -4.71 7.31 3.05
C GLN A 72 -5.87 6.43 3.50
N VAL A 73 -5.88 6.09 4.79
CA VAL A 73 -6.93 5.24 5.37
C VAL A 73 -8.25 6.00 5.41
N GLY A 74 -9.25 5.40 4.81
CA GLY A 74 -10.60 5.96 4.78
C GLY A 74 -11.48 5.55 5.94
#